data_044e2a6b5ae30dba71440d60bb042be3
#
_entry.id   044e2a6b5ae30dba71440d60bb042be3
#
_cell.length_a   1.000
_cell.length_b   1.000
_cell.length_c   1.000
_cell.angle_alpha   90.00
_cell.angle_beta   90.00
_cell.angle_gamma   90.00
#
_symmetry.space_group_name_H-M   'P 1'
#
loop_
_entity.id
_entity.type
_entity.pdbx_description
1 polymer ?
#
loop_
_entity_poly.entity_id
_entity_poly.type
_entity_poly.pdbx_seq_one_letter_code
_entity_poly.pdbx_strand_id
1 'polypeptide(L)'
;MTGVVPGPAVPAQQQFRAVPGETGIVVHTWKMPIAFGIGTKVAVNGYPIPNTKWGANFVPGPPGVHTVAVDATQWGMAYGGNFAQVQVFPGHTTEVHYTAPAQIFMKGALAAERQPAPGAVLSYVAMVFVVIMIAAYIALIVM
;
A
#
# COMPACT_ATOMS: atom_id res chain seq x y z
N MET A 1 34.25 5.90 -3.51
CA MET A 1 34.04 5.92 -2.86
C MET A 1 33.51 5.61 -2.63
N THR A 2 33.46 5.39 -2.83
CA THR A 2 32.92 5.18 -2.33
C THR A 2 32.63 5.27 -1.36
N GLY A 3 32.83 5.35 -1.11
CA GLY A 3 32.66 5.62 0.23
C GLY A 3 31.29 5.66 0.72
N VAL A 4 30.54 4.94 0.16
CA VAL A 4 29.28 4.70 0.76
C VAL A 4 29.54 3.70 1.86
N VAL A 5 29.87 4.22 2.95
CA VAL A 5 29.59 3.48 4.14
C VAL A 5 28.10 3.26 4.12
N PRO A 6 27.68 2.06 3.88
CA PRO A 6 26.33 1.76 4.26
C PRO A 6 26.24 2.18 5.70
N GLY A 7 25.46 3.16 5.97
CA GLY A 7 25.09 3.44 7.33
C GLY A 7 24.65 2.15 7.98
N PRO A 8 24.46 2.16 9.27
CA PRO A 8 24.05 0.98 9.99
C PRO A 8 22.96 0.36 9.14
N ALA A 9 23.19 -0.83 8.76
CA ALA A 9 22.29 -1.56 7.95
C ALA A 9 20.89 -1.13 8.26
N VAL A 10 20.34 -0.40 7.40
CA VAL A 10 18.93 -0.19 7.46
C VAL A 10 18.38 -1.37 6.73
N PRO A 11 18.27 -2.55 7.36
CA PRO A 11 18.05 -3.80 6.68
C PRO A 11 16.68 -3.74 6.16
N ALA A 12 15.92 -3.14 5.98
CA ALA A 12 14.62 -3.14 5.35
C ALA A 12 14.36 -1.82 4.68
N GLN A 13 15.39 -1.02 4.52
CA GLN A 13 15.20 0.19 3.78
C GLN A 13 15.09 -0.17 2.34
N GLN A 14 13.86 -0.29 1.95
CA GLN A 14 13.56 -0.33 0.55
C GLN A 14 14.02 0.98 -0.05
N GLN A 15 14.85 0.88 -1.05
CA GLN A 15 15.18 2.04 -1.84
C GLN A 15 14.01 2.31 -2.76
N PHE A 16 13.32 3.38 -2.48
CA PHE A 16 12.23 3.84 -3.34
C PHE A 16 12.82 4.54 -4.55
N ARG A 17 12.10 4.44 -5.65
CA ARG A 17 12.53 5.00 -6.91
C ARG A 17 12.30 6.51 -6.94
N ALA A 18 13.34 7.26 -7.23
CA ALA A 18 13.25 8.71 -7.43
C ALA A 18 13.28 9.01 -8.93
N VAL A 19 12.31 9.78 -9.40
CA VAL A 19 12.22 10.18 -10.80
C VAL A 19 12.31 11.71 -10.90
N PRO A 20 12.88 12.27 -11.97
CA PRO A 20 12.91 13.72 -12.13
C PRO A 20 11.50 14.29 -12.12
N GLY A 21 11.32 15.40 -11.41
CA GLY A 21 10.03 16.05 -11.31
C GLY A 21 9.96 16.98 -10.12
N GLU A 22 8.76 17.28 -9.69
CA GLU A 22 8.54 18.14 -8.53
C GLU A 22 9.08 17.46 -7.26
N THR A 23 9.72 18.24 -6.40
CA THR A 23 10.29 17.71 -5.16
C THR A 23 9.18 17.26 -4.23
N GLY A 24 9.17 16.00 -3.89
CA GLY A 24 8.16 15.43 -3.01
C GLY A 24 8.04 13.92 -3.14
N ILE A 25 6.89 13.42 -2.71
CA ILE A 25 6.59 11.99 -2.68
C ILE A 25 5.28 11.76 -3.42
N VAL A 26 5.22 10.75 -4.26
CA VAL A 26 3.96 10.26 -4.80
C VAL A 26 3.68 8.88 -4.20
N VAL A 27 2.52 8.75 -3.57
CA VAL A 27 2.07 7.49 -2.99
C VAL A 27 1.01 6.90 -3.89
N HIS A 28 1.36 5.81 -4.54
CA HIS A 28 0.42 5.06 -5.37
C HIS A 28 -0.28 4.03 -4.48
N THR A 29 -1.58 4.13 -4.37
CA THR A 29 -2.36 3.23 -3.53
C THR A 29 -3.20 2.30 -4.38
N TRP A 30 -3.17 1.03 -4.05
CA TRP A 30 -3.82 -0.03 -4.81
C TRP A 30 -4.70 -0.88 -3.90
N LYS A 31 -5.78 -1.37 -4.45
CA LYS A 31 -6.64 -2.35 -3.77
C LYS A 31 -7.06 -3.42 -4.75
N MET A 32 -7.52 -4.54 -4.24
CA MET A 32 -8.10 -5.57 -5.10
C MET A 32 -9.35 -5.02 -5.81
N PRO A 33 -9.55 -5.37 -7.09
CA PRO A 33 -10.74 -4.89 -7.82
C PRO A 33 -12.06 -5.26 -7.16
N ILE A 34 -12.09 -6.38 -6.44
CA ILE A 34 -13.30 -6.85 -5.76
C ILE A 34 -13.52 -6.20 -4.39
N ALA A 35 -12.60 -5.37 -3.93
CA ALA A 35 -12.73 -4.70 -2.65
C ALA A 35 -13.53 -3.40 -2.84
N PHE A 36 -14.77 -3.41 -2.39
CA PHE A 36 -15.66 -2.26 -2.50
C PHE A 36 -15.82 -1.57 -1.15
N GLY A 37 -16.10 -0.27 -1.18
CA GLY A 37 -16.42 0.49 0.01
C GLY A 37 -15.25 0.74 0.94
N ILE A 38 -14.02 0.56 0.48
CA ILE A 38 -12.85 0.84 1.29
C ILE A 38 -12.16 2.11 0.80
N GLY A 39 -11.66 2.89 1.75
CA GLY A 39 -10.88 4.08 1.49
C GLY A 39 -9.42 3.88 1.82
N THR A 40 -8.62 4.90 1.59
CA THR A 40 -7.21 4.90 1.96
C THR A 40 -6.85 6.22 2.63
N LYS A 41 -5.88 6.18 3.51
CA LYS A 41 -5.33 7.37 4.17
C LYS A 41 -3.83 7.35 4.09
N VAL A 42 -3.26 8.49 3.81
CA VAL A 42 -1.81 8.70 3.76
C VAL A 42 -1.45 9.77 4.77
N ALA A 43 -0.42 9.53 5.54
CA ALA A 43 0.15 10.52 6.46
C ALA A 43 1.63 10.63 6.21
N VAL A 44 2.16 11.83 6.25
CA VAL A 44 3.59 12.11 6.11
C VAL A 44 4.05 12.78 7.39
N ASN A 45 5.05 12.20 8.05
CA ASN A 45 5.57 12.69 9.32
C ASN A 45 4.47 12.89 10.37
N GLY A 46 3.47 12.01 10.36
CA GLY A 46 2.36 12.07 11.31
C GLY A 46 1.23 13.01 10.91
N TYR A 47 1.35 13.73 9.82
CA TYR A 47 0.30 14.65 9.36
C TYR A 47 -0.53 14.01 8.26
N PRO A 48 -1.84 13.82 8.49
CA PRO A 48 -2.71 13.26 7.47
C PRO A 48 -2.78 14.18 6.24
N ILE A 49 -2.72 13.56 5.07
CA ILE A 49 -2.87 14.27 3.81
C ILE A 49 -4.35 14.35 3.48
N PRO A 50 -4.88 15.55 3.17
CA PRO A 50 -6.28 15.67 2.79
C PRO A 50 -6.55 15.06 1.41
N ASN A 51 -7.78 14.58 1.24
CA ASN A 51 -8.27 14.11 -0.06
C ASN A 51 -7.48 12.96 -0.67
N THR A 52 -6.98 12.05 0.17
CA THR A 52 -6.31 10.84 -0.33
C THR A 52 -7.32 9.96 -1.08
N LYS A 53 -6.84 9.35 -2.17
CA LYS A 53 -7.66 8.53 -3.05
C LYS A 53 -6.89 7.30 -3.48
N TRP A 54 -7.57 6.32 -3.99
CA TRP A 54 -6.93 5.19 -4.66
C TRP A 54 -6.28 5.71 -5.96
N GLY A 55 -5.05 5.31 -6.17
CA GLY A 55 -4.24 5.81 -7.28
C GLY A 55 -3.11 6.68 -6.78
N ALA A 56 -2.73 7.68 -7.55
CA ALA A 56 -1.59 8.53 -7.25
C ALA A 56 -1.98 9.68 -6.32
N ASN A 57 -1.22 9.81 -5.22
CA ASN A 57 -1.36 10.93 -4.28
C ASN A 57 -0.01 11.62 -4.17
N PHE A 58 0.10 12.84 -4.69
CA PHE A 58 1.32 13.59 -4.63
C PHE A 58 1.36 14.46 -3.39
N VAL A 59 2.48 14.40 -2.68
CA VAL A 59 2.73 15.19 -1.47
C VAL A 59 4.00 15.99 -1.68
N PRO A 60 3.91 17.31 -1.89
CA PRO A 60 5.11 18.13 -1.97
C PRO A 60 5.80 18.16 -0.61
N GLY A 61 7.11 18.18 -0.62
CA GLY A 61 7.88 18.26 0.61
C GLY A 61 9.33 18.58 0.36
N PRO A 62 10.03 19.06 1.39
CA PRO A 62 11.43 19.41 1.25
C PRO A 62 12.30 18.16 1.11
N PRO A 63 13.52 18.29 0.57
CA PRO A 63 14.47 17.19 0.55
C PRO A 63 14.75 16.68 1.96
N GLY A 64 15.01 15.40 2.08
CA GLY A 64 15.33 14.76 3.34
C GLY A 64 14.57 13.46 3.52
N VAL A 65 14.64 12.91 4.72
CA VAL A 65 13.96 11.67 5.07
C VAL A 65 12.60 11.98 5.71
N HIS A 66 11.56 11.37 5.17
CA HIS A 66 10.20 11.54 5.67
C HIS A 66 9.61 10.17 5.99
N THR A 67 8.81 10.10 7.03
CA THR A 67 8.07 8.88 7.37
C THR A 67 6.72 8.93 6.67
N VAL A 68 6.47 7.95 5.80
CA VAL A 68 5.21 7.80 5.10
C VAL A 68 4.45 6.65 5.72
N ALA A 69 3.22 6.90 6.14
CA ALA A 69 2.32 5.88 6.67
C ALA A 69 1.08 5.83 5.79
N VAL A 70 0.66 4.63 5.43
CA VAL A 70 -0.52 4.43 4.60
C VAL A 70 -1.37 3.34 5.24
N ASP A 71 -2.67 3.52 5.24
CA ASP A 71 -3.59 2.47 5.65
C ASP A 71 -4.82 2.47 4.75
N ALA A 72 -5.62 1.43 4.91
CA ALA A 72 -6.94 1.34 4.31
C ALA A 72 -7.98 1.56 5.41
N THR A 73 -9.16 2.00 5.02
CA THR A 73 -10.26 2.23 5.95
C THR A 73 -11.52 1.55 5.46
N GLN A 74 -12.26 0.98 6.40
CA GLN A 74 -13.59 0.40 6.13
C GLN A 74 -14.49 0.72 7.31
N TRP A 75 -15.63 1.35 7.03
CA TRP A 75 -16.60 1.74 8.05
C TRP A 75 -15.97 2.55 9.19
N GLY A 76 -15.05 3.48 8.83
CA GLY A 76 -14.39 4.33 9.81
C GLY A 76 -13.24 3.68 10.57
N MET A 77 -12.95 2.41 10.32
CA MET A 77 -11.86 1.70 10.99
C MET A 77 -10.66 1.56 10.04
N ALA A 78 -9.48 1.86 10.57
CA ALA A 78 -8.23 1.69 9.84
C ALA A 78 -7.75 0.24 9.93
N TYR A 79 -7.21 -0.26 8.83
CA TYR A 79 -6.59 -1.58 8.80
C TYR A 79 -5.49 -1.61 7.74
N GLY A 80 -4.68 -2.65 7.78
CA GLY A 80 -3.66 -2.87 6.74
C GLY A 80 -2.58 -1.81 6.71
N GLY A 81 -2.38 -1.09 7.81
CA GLY A 81 -1.40 -0.03 7.87
C GLY A 81 0.02 -0.52 7.71
N ASN A 82 0.85 0.30 7.10
CA ASN A 82 2.28 0.11 7.03
C ASN A 82 2.95 1.48 6.92
N PHE A 83 4.22 1.54 7.25
CA PHE A 83 4.97 2.78 7.16
C PHE A 83 6.40 2.50 6.71
N ALA A 84 7.02 3.52 6.14
CA ALA A 84 8.42 3.43 5.72
C ALA A 84 9.05 4.82 5.76
N GLN A 85 10.36 4.85 5.90
CA GLN A 85 11.12 6.06 5.73
C GLN A 85 11.48 6.23 4.26
N VAL A 86 11.21 7.40 3.72
CA VAL A 86 11.34 7.70 2.31
C VAL A 86 12.27 8.89 2.14
N GLN A 87 13.29 8.73 1.33
CA GLN A 87 14.24 9.81 1.03
C GLN A 87 13.70 10.65 -0.15
N VAL A 88 13.64 11.95 0.06
CA VAL A 88 13.27 12.91 -0.99
C VAL A 88 14.51 13.65 -1.43
N PHE A 89 14.72 13.72 -2.75
CA PHE A 89 15.85 14.42 -3.36
C PHE A 89 15.38 15.71 -4.06
N PRO A 90 16.20 16.77 -4.07
CA PRO A 90 15.83 18.00 -4.78
C PRO A 90 15.56 17.72 -6.25
N GLY A 91 14.48 18.27 -6.79
CA GLY A 91 14.11 18.09 -8.18
C GLY A 91 13.68 16.70 -8.57
N HIS A 92 13.31 15.86 -7.60
CA HIS A 92 12.87 14.50 -7.84
C HIS A 92 11.61 14.20 -7.03
N THR A 93 10.78 13.35 -7.60
CA THR A 93 9.64 12.77 -6.91
C THR A 93 9.98 11.33 -6.55
N THR A 94 9.85 10.97 -5.29
CA THR A 94 10.08 9.60 -4.85
C THR A 94 8.76 8.83 -4.90
N GLU A 95 8.76 7.68 -5.59
CA GLU A 95 7.57 6.86 -5.76
C GLU A 95 7.48 5.80 -4.68
N VAL A 96 6.31 5.71 -4.07
CA VAL A 96 6.00 4.72 -3.03
C VAL A 96 4.73 4.00 -3.45
N HIS A 97 4.73 2.68 -3.40
CA HIS A 97 3.57 1.87 -3.77
C HIS A 97 3.00 1.16 -2.56
N TYR A 98 1.73 1.41 -2.29
CA TYR A 98 0.99 0.75 -1.22
C TYR A 98 -0.10 -0.11 -1.82
N THR A 99 -0.20 -1.35 -1.37
CA THR A 99 -1.29 -2.24 -1.74
C THR A 99 -2.02 -2.66 -0.47
N ALA A 100 -3.31 -2.39 -0.42
CA ALA A 100 -4.14 -2.79 0.72
C ALA A 100 -4.22 -4.32 0.80
N PRO A 101 -4.23 -4.88 2.03
CA PRO A 101 -4.34 -6.32 2.17
C PRO A 101 -5.74 -6.81 1.84
N ALA A 102 -5.84 -8.07 1.46
CA ALA A 102 -7.12 -8.71 1.21
C ALA A 102 -7.88 -9.00 2.50
N GLN A 103 -7.17 -9.12 3.62
CA GLN A 103 -7.73 -9.44 4.93
C GLN A 103 -7.45 -8.32 5.92
N ILE A 104 -8.43 -7.98 6.72
CA ILE A 104 -8.32 -6.83 7.65
C ILE A 104 -7.28 -7.03 8.74
N PHE A 105 -6.86 -8.27 9.01
CA PHE A 105 -5.86 -8.55 10.04
C PHE A 105 -4.43 -8.59 9.49
N MET A 106 -4.24 -8.38 8.20
CA MET A 106 -2.92 -8.37 7.58
C MET A 106 -2.43 -6.94 7.37
N LYS A 107 -1.13 -6.77 7.33
CA LYS A 107 -0.54 -5.49 6.94
C LYS A 107 -0.63 -5.29 5.43
N GLY A 108 -0.77 -4.05 5.01
CA GLY A 108 -0.61 -3.70 3.61
C GLY A 108 0.84 -3.81 3.16
N ALA A 109 1.04 -3.96 1.87
CA ALA A 109 2.37 -3.97 1.28
C ALA A 109 2.78 -2.55 0.92
N LEU A 110 3.93 -2.10 1.41
CA LEU A 110 4.50 -0.80 1.11
C LEU A 110 5.89 -1.02 0.53
N ALA A 111 6.06 -0.71 -0.74
CA ALA A 111 7.25 -1.09 -1.47
C ALA A 111 7.61 -0.10 -2.57
N ALA A 112 8.79 -0.29 -3.18
CA ALA A 112 9.25 0.52 -4.30
C ALA A 112 8.46 0.23 -5.58
N GLU A 113 7.81 -0.91 -5.67
CA GLU A 113 6.99 -1.31 -6.81
C GLU A 113 5.67 -1.87 -6.31
N ARG A 114 4.67 -1.89 -7.19
CA ARG A 114 3.37 -2.46 -6.87
C ARG A 114 3.51 -3.93 -6.50
N GLN A 115 2.95 -4.30 -5.37
CA GLN A 115 2.92 -5.67 -4.88
C GLN A 115 1.51 -6.25 -4.99
N PRO A 116 1.36 -7.58 -5.10
CA PRO A 116 0.04 -8.18 -4.98
C PRO A 116 -0.52 -7.93 -3.59
N ALA A 117 -1.84 -7.87 -3.48
CA ALA A 117 -2.48 -7.65 -2.19
C ALA A 117 -2.12 -8.78 -1.23
N PRO A 118 -1.60 -8.47 -0.03
CA PRO A 118 -1.34 -9.51 0.97
C PRO A 118 -2.61 -10.30 1.27
N GLY A 119 -2.49 -11.61 1.23
CA GLY A 119 -3.62 -12.50 1.44
C GLY A 119 -4.54 -12.69 0.23
N ALA A 120 -4.17 -12.14 -0.94
CA ALA A 120 -5.00 -12.26 -2.14
C ALA A 120 -5.26 -13.72 -2.53
N VAL A 121 -4.21 -14.55 -2.51
CA VAL A 121 -4.36 -15.97 -2.83
C VAL A 121 -5.34 -16.65 -1.89
N LEU A 122 -5.23 -16.39 -0.60
CA LEU A 122 -6.15 -16.95 0.40
C LEU A 122 -7.59 -16.51 0.12
N SER A 123 -7.79 -15.23 -0.20
CA SER A 123 -9.12 -14.70 -0.51
C SER A 123 -9.72 -15.32 -1.75
N TYR A 124 -8.93 -15.50 -2.80
CA TYR A 124 -9.41 -16.14 -4.02
C TYR A 124 -9.73 -17.61 -3.80
N VAL A 125 -8.91 -18.33 -3.04
CA VAL A 125 -9.16 -19.73 -2.71
C VAL A 125 -10.45 -19.85 -1.89
N ALA A 126 -10.63 -19.00 -0.89
CA ALA A 126 -11.84 -18.98 -0.10
C ALA A 126 -13.09 -18.68 -0.95
N MET A 127 -12.99 -17.75 -1.87
CA MET A 127 -14.10 -17.41 -2.76
C MET A 127 -14.48 -18.59 -3.66
N VAL A 128 -13.48 -19.26 -4.24
CA VAL A 128 -13.71 -20.45 -5.07
C VAL A 128 -14.39 -21.54 -4.24
N PHE A 129 -13.92 -21.75 -3.01
CA PHE A 129 -14.53 -22.74 -2.12
C PHE A 129 -16.00 -22.42 -1.82
N VAL A 130 -16.31 -21.17 -1.54
CA VAL A 130 -17.69 -20.73 -1.28
C VAL A 130 -18.56 -20.96 -2.52
N VAL A 131 -18.07 -20.64 -3.70
CA VAL A 131 -18.81 -20.87 -4.95
C VAL A 131 -19.10 -22.36 -5.14
N ILE A 132 -18.13 -23.23 -4.89
CA ILE A 132 -18.32 -24.69 -4.97
C ILE A 132 -19.35 -25.16 -3.97
N MET A 133 -19.32 -24.67 -2.74
CA MET A 133 -20.27 -25.02 -1.70
C MET A 133 -21.70 -24.61 -2.08
N ILE A 134 -21.86 -23.41 -2.62
CA ILE A 134 -23.16 -22.92 -3.08
C ILE A 134 -23.69 -23.80 -4.23
N ALA A 135 -22.83 -24.12 -5.20
CA ALA A 135 -23.20 -24.96 -6.33
C ALA A 135 -23.62 -26.35 -5.85
N ALA A 136 -22.89 -26.94 -4.92
CA ALA A 136 -23.24 -28.24 -4.35
C ALA A 136 -24.59 -28.19 -3.60
N TYR A 137 -24.82 -27.12 -2.85
CA TYR A 137 -26.08 -26.94 -2.14
C TYR A 137 -27.28 -26.82 -3.09
N ILE A 138 -27.12 -26.02 -4.16
CA ILE A 138 -28.15 -25.88 -5.18
C ILE A 138 -28.42 -27.23 -5.85
N ALA A 139 -27.39 -28.00 -6.17
CA ALA A 139 -27.55 -29.33 -6.79
C ALA A 139 -28.34 -30.25 -5.90
N LEU A 140 -28.13 -30.22 -4.59
CA LEU A 140 -28.88 -31.03 -3.64
C LEU A 140 -30.36 -30.66 -3.58
N ILE A 141 -30.66 -29.35 -3.70
CA ILE A 141 -32.06 -28.89 -3.64
C ILE A 141 -32.80 -29.26 -4.95
N VAL A 142 -32.12 -29.23 -6.07
CA VAL A 142 -32.71 -29.44 -7.38
C VAL A 142 -32.86 -30.92 -7.71
N MET A 143 -32.14 -31.79 -7.00
CA MET A 143 -32.29 -33.24 -7.10
C MET A 143 -33.46 -33.74 -6.25
#